data_0a4d00bcc59f21910353d30af260ee53
#
_entry.id   0a4d00bcc59f21910353d30af260ee53
#
_cell.length_a   1.000
_cell.length_b   1.000
_cell.length_c   1.000
_cell.angle_alpha   90.00
_cell.angle_beta   90.00
_cell.angle_gamma   90.00
#
_symmetry.space_group_name_H-M   'P 1'
#
loop_
_entity.id
_entity.type
_entity.pdbx_description
1 polymer ?
#
loop_
_entity_poly.entity_id
_entity_poly.type
_entity_poly.pdbx_seq_one_letter_code
_entity_poly.pdbx_strand_id
1 'polypeptide(L)'
;MGIIIKGDLPTENKINRMPKDYTDYNLNNDRNTVLAQKISKVLLHSQISFQFINKNIAYETNKGYMSCDDSVIVTVKDNNGKENSYPISQQEFDATYEKSGDNYIIKPNLVLALQLNEPFYVRYPWKIQAFYGNEGDWLVKENDQMLVISKIDFNNNYKILGNLLKLREDAEKYKAQLRTSEAK
;
A
#
# COMPACT_ATOMS: atom_id res chain seq x y z
N MET A 1 -7.12 32.22 20.94
CA MET A 1 -7.16 31.98 20.34
C MET A 1 -6.68 31.62 19.64
N GLY A 2 -6.38 31.47 19.39
CA GLY A 2 -5.96 31.21 18.74
C GLY A 2 -5.75 30.80 17.93
N ILE A 3 -5.67 30.53 17.77
CA ILE A 3 -5.46 30.16 17.01
C ILE A 3 -5.41 30.31 16.11
N ILE A 4 -5.37 30.61 16.10
CA ILE A 4 -5.46 30.73 15.11
C ILE A 4 -4.70 31.11 14.38
N ILE A 5 -4.27 30.78 14.23
CA ILE A 5 -3.58 30.90 13.43
C ILE A 5 -4.05 31.51 12.29
N LYS A 6 -3.84 32.59 12.14
CA LYS A 6 -4.40 33.34 11.20
C LYS A 6 -4.07 33.01 9.83
N GLY A 7 -2.87 32.75 9.48
CA GLY A 7 -2.46 32.45 8.14
C GLY A 7 -3.07 31.21 7.56
N ASP A 8 -3.57 30.36 8.45
CA ASP A 8 -4.15 29.11 8.02
C ASP A 8 -5.64 29.17 7.81
N LEU A 9 -6.26 30.26 8.21
CA LEU A 9 -7.67 30.41 8.12
C LEU A 9 -8.23 30.53 6.71
N PRO A 10 -7.49 30.98 5.71
CA PRO A 10 -8.09 31.14 4.38
C PRO A 10 -8.65 29.88 3.79
N THR A 11 -8.22 28.74 4.25
CA THR A 11 -8.75 27.49 3.76
C THR A 11 -9.64 26.87 4.82
N GLU A 12 -10.68 27.62 5.14
CA GLU A 12 -11.63 27.20 6.15
C GLU A 12 -12.19 25.80 5.92
N ASN A 13 -12.44 25.44 4.67
CA ASN A 13 -12.92 24.11 4.34
C ASN A 13 -11.92 23.02 4.71
N LYS A 14 -10.64 23.29 4.58
CA LYS A 14 -9.63 22.32 4.98
C LYS A 14 -9.56 22.17 6.49
N ILE A 15 -9.71 23.27 7.20
CA ILE A 15 -9.66 23.27 8.67
C ILE A 15 -10.79 22.43 9.24
N ASN A 16 -11.98 22.53 8.66
CA ASN A 16 -13.17 21.86 9.15
C ASN A 16 -13.40 20.47 8.57
N ARG A 17 -12.51 20.04 7.68
CA ARG A 17 -12.68 18.77 7.02
C ARG A 17 -12.23 17.64 7.92
N MET A 18 -13.17 16.78 8.26
CA MET A 18 -12.88 15.58 9.05
C MET A 18 -12.42 14.48 8.12
N PRO A 19 -11.39 13.71 8.52
CA PRO A 19 -10.97 12.56 7.73
C PRO A 19 -12.11 11.55 7.62
N LYS A 20 -12.28 10.99 6.44
CA LYS A 20 -13.27 9.94 6.20
C LYS A 20 -12.66 8.56 6.40
N ASP A 21 -13.47 7.65 6.90
CA ASP A 21 -13.08 6.26 7.08
C ASP A 21 -13.20 5.51 5.75
N TYR A 22 -12.08 5.05 5.24
CA TYR A 22 -12.03 4.25 4.00
C TYR A 22 -11.63 2.81 4.27
N THR A 23 -11.72 2.35 5.52
CA THR A 23 -11.30 1.00 5.89
C THR A 23 -11.94 -0.09 5.02
N ASP A 24 -13.25 0.02 4.79
CA ASP A 24 -13.98 -0.98 4.02
C ASP A 24 -14.41 -0.49 2.63
N TYR A 25 -13.74 0.53 2.15
CA TYR A 25 -14.12 1.11 0.86
C TYR A 25 -13.91 0.12 -0.29
N ASN A 26 -14.89 0.05 -1.19
CA ASN A 26 -14.83 -0.87 -2.31
C ASN A 26 -14.19 -0.21 -3.53
N LEU A 27 -12.89 -0.41 -3.67
CA LEU A 27 -12.14 0.14 -4.80
C LEU A 27 -12.59 -0.44 -6.15
N ASN A 28 -13.17 -1.64 -6.14
CA ASN A 28 -13.57 -2.30 -7.39
C ASN A 28 -14.68 -1.55 -8.13
N ASN A 29 -15.48 -0.78 -7.41
CA ASN A 29 -16.64 -0.10 -7.99
C ASN A 29 -16.44 1.41 -8.16
N ASP A 30 -15.29 1.93 -7.77
CA ASP A 30 -15.02 3.37 -7.92
C ASP A 30 -14.51 3.64 -9.34
N ARG A 31 -15.13 4.59 -10.01
CA ARG A 31 -14.77 4.93 -11.39
C ARG A 31 -13.38 5.53 -11.55
N ASN A 32 -12.79 5.99 -10.46
CA ASN A 32 -11.46 6.61 -10.49
C ASN A 32 -10.35 5.64 -10.05
N THR A 33 -10.70 4.41 -9.70
CA THR A 33 -9.71 3.41 -9.33
C THR A 33 -8.84 3.05 -10.53
N VAL A 34 -7.54 2.99 -10.30
CA VAL A 34 -6.58 2.56 -11.31
C VAL A 34 -6.00 1.21 -10.95
N LEU A 35 -5.63 0.45 -11.97
CA LEU A 35 -4.78 -0.71 -11.82
C LEU A 35 -3.35 -0.22 -11.89
N ALA A 36 -2.56 -0.54 -10.88
CA ALA A 36 -1.16 -0.15 -10.83
C ALA A 36 -0.29 -1.37 -10.55
N GLN A 37 0.98 -1.24 -10.81
CA GLN A 37 1.95 -2.30 -10.62
C GLN A 37 3.11 -1.77 -9.79
N LYS A 38 3.53 -2.53 -8.80
CA LYS A 38 4.73 -2.19 -8.05
C LYS A 38 5.93 -2.23 -8.98
N ILE A 39 6.79 -1.23 -8.87
CA ILE A 39 8.04 -1.21 -9.63
C ILE A 39 9.00 -2.18 -8.96
N SER A 40 9.42 -3.18 -9.73
CA SER A 40 10.37 -4.17 -9.23
C SER A 40 11.70 -3.51 -8.93
N LYS A 41 12.26 -3.80 -7.75
CA LYS A 41 13.53 -3.23 -7.31
C LYS A 41 14.37 -4.31 -6.70
N VAL A 42 15.69 -4.20 -6.93
CA VAL A 42 16.66 -5.06 -6.25
C VAL A 42 16.96 -4.45 -4.89
N LEU A 43 16.80 -5.26 -3.85
CA LEU A 43 17.08 -4.86 -2.47
C LEU A 43 18.39 -5.51 -2.05
N LEU A 44 19.41 -4.70 -1.80
CA LEU A 44 20.72 -5.20 -1.44
C LEU A 44 20.73 -5.74 -0.01
N HIS A 45 21.35 -6.88 0.20
CA HIS A 45 21.43 -7.50 1.53
C HIS A 45 22.14 -6.61 2.56
N SER A 46 22.95 -5.64 2.10
CA SER A 46 23.59 -4.67 2.97
C SER A 46 22.62 -3.61 3.50
N GLN A 47 21.44 -3.45 2.89
CA GLN A 47 20.46 -2.44 3.24
C GLN A 47 19.19 -3.02 3.83
N ILE A 48 18.88 -4.26 3.50
CA ILE A 48 17.69 -4.94 4.01
C ILE A 48 18.03 -6.37 4.33
N SER A 49 17.51 -6.88 5.44
CA SER A 49 17.69 -8.27 5.81
C SER A 49 16.41 -8.83 6.38
N PHE A 50 16.28 -10.15 6.31
CA PHE A 50 15.10 -10.87 6.75
C PHE A 50 15.52 -11.99 7.68
N GLN A 51 14.84 -12.07 8.83
CA GLN A 51 15.04 -13.15 9.78
C GLN A 51 13.73 -13.91 9.90
N PHE A 52 13.79 -15.21 9.61
CA PHE A 52 12.61 -16.06 9.60
C PHE A 52 12.42 -16.70 10.97
N ILE A 53 11.22 -16.55 11.53
CA ILE A 53 10.88 -17.06 12.86
C ILE A 53 9.60 -17.88 12.75
N ASN A 54 9.66 -19.13 13.15
CA ASN A 54 8.55 -20.07 13.04
C ASN A 54 7.82 -20.24 14.37
N LYS A 55 7.61 -19.15 15.09
CA LYS A 55 6.94 -19.15 16.38
C LYS A 55 6.03 -17.97 16.51
N ASN A 56 4.95 -18.14 17.25
CA ASN A 56 4.13 -17.03 17.65
C ASN A 56 4.88 -16.27 18.75
N ILE A 57 5.33 -15.07 18.44
CA ILE A 57 6.06 -14.23 19.39
C ILE A 57 5.52 -12.80 19.36
N ALA A 58 5.67 -12.14 20.50
CA ALA A 58 5.48 -10.71 20.56
C ALA A 58 6.83 -10.06 20.26
N TYR A 59 6.85 -9.14 19.31
CA TYR A 59 8.07 -8.49 18.89
C TYR A 59 7.95 -6.98 19.04
N GLU A 60 8.92 -6.38 19.73
CA GLU A 60 8.93 -4.95 19.91
C GLU A 60 9.58 -4.26 18.73
N THR A 61 8.85 -3.31 18.14
CA THR A 61 9.34 -2.50 17.04
C THR A 61 9.24 -1.04 17.42
N ASN A 62 9.76 -0.16 16.59
CA ASN A 62 9.57 1.28 16.77
C ASN A 62 8.11 1.72 16.66
N LYS A 63 7.24 0.81 16.28
CA LYS A 63 5.78 1.05 16.17
C LYS A 63 5.00 0.34 17.29
N GLY A 64 5.68 -0.23 18.29
CA GLY A 64 5.05 -0.94 19.39
C GLY A 64 5.21 -2.46 19.27
N TYR A 65 4.49 -3.18 20.12
CA TYR A 65 4.55 -4.64 20.11
C TYR A 65 3.62 -5.23 19.08
N MET A 66 4.11 -6.24 18.38
CA MET A 66 3.32 -7.01 17.42
C MET A 66 3.54 -8.49 17.67
N SER A 67 2.47 -9.27 17.53
CA SER A 67 2.52 -10.71 17.70
C SER A 67 2.21 -11.38 16.37
N CYS A 68 3.04 -12.31 15.95
CA CYS A 68 2.89 -13.00 14.67
C CYS A 68 3.22 -14.48 14.80
N ASP A 69 2.47 -15.31 14.08
CA ASP A 69 2.84 -16.71 13.84
C ASP A 69 3.65 -16.75 12.54
N ASP A 70 4.67 -17.58 12.49
CA ASP A 70 5.51 -17.72 11.29
C ASP A 70 5.88 -16.37 10.71
N SER A 71 6.54 -15.56 11.54
CA SER A 71 6.85 -14.19 11.16
C SER A 71 8.22 -14.07 10.53
N VAL A 72 8.37 -13.01 9.77
CA VAL A 72 9.65 -12.59 9.20
C VAL A 72 9.96 -11.21 9.77
N ILE A 73 11.11 -11.07 10.39
CA ILE A 73 11.56 -9.78 10.90
C ILE A 73 12.35 -9.09 9.81
N VAL A 74 11.83 -7.96 9.38
CA VAL A 74 12.47 -7.15 8.35
C VAL A 74 13.31 -6.08 9.02
N THR A 75 14.57 -5.99 8.67
CA THR A 75 15.48 -4.95 9.17
C THR A 75 15.95 -4.12 7.99
N VAL A 76 15.68 -2.83 8.02
CA VAL A 76 16.07 -1.89 6.98
C VAL A 76 17.08 -0.90 7.53
N LYS A 77 18.15 -0.69 6.77
CA LYS A 77 19.19 0.27 7.15
C LYS A 77 19.10 1.48 6.22
N ASP A 78 19.01 2.66 6.81
CA ASP A 78 18.95 3.90 6.03
C ASP A 78 20.35 4.36 5.62
N ASN A 79 20.43 5.49 4.91
CA ASN A 79 21.69 6.02 4.42
C ASN A 79 22.66 6.43 5.54
N ASN A 80 22.14 6.66 6.74
CA ASN A 80 22.94 7.03 7.91
C ASN A 80 23.34 5.81 8.73
N GLY A 81 22.98 4.61 8.28
CA GLY A 81 23.27 3.40 9.00
C GLY A 81 22.30 3.08 10.11
N LYS A 82 21.23 3.86 10.27
CA LYS A 82 20.23 3.60 11.28
C LYS A 82 19.35 2.44 10.84
N GLU A 83 19.11 1.49 11.76
CA GLU A 83 18.30 0.33 11.47
C GLU A 83 16.91 0.44 12.07
N ASN A 84 15.92 -0.01 11.32
CA ASN A 84 14.54 -0.14 11.78
C ASN A 84 14.11 -1.56 11.51
N SER A 85 13.50 -2.21 12.51
CA SER A 85 13.02 -3.58 12.38
C SER A 85 11.54 -3.65 12.65
N TYR A 86 10.84 -4.48 11.87
CA TYR A 86 9.42 -4.72 12.06
C TYR A 86 9.07 -6.11 11.58
N PRO A 87 8.02 -6.75 12.14
CA PRO A 87 7.60 -8.07 11.70
C PRO A 87 6.57 -7.98 10.59
N ILE A 88 6.65 -8.94 9.68
CA ILE A 88 5.59 -9.21 8.71
C ILE A 88 5.27 -10.69 8.77
N SER A 89 4.12 -11.10 8.25
CA SER A 89 3.79 -12.52 8.19
C SER A 89 4.60 -13.20 7.10
N GLN A 90 4.75 -14.51 7.19
CA GLN A 90 5.38 -15.29 6.13
C GLN A 90 4.61 -15.13 4.83
N GLN A 91 3.30 -15.08 4.91
CA GLN A 91 2.44 -14.91 3.74
C GLN A 91 2.71 -13.56 3.05
N GLU A 92 2.83 -12.50 3.82
CA GLU A 92 3.15 -11.18 3.27
C GLU A 92 4.55 -11.16 2.65
N PHE A 93 5.52 -11.82 3.30
CA PHE A 93 6.87 -11.93 2.75
C PHE A 93 6.82 -12.64 1.39
N ASP A 94 6.16 -13.79 1.32
CA ASP A 94 6.11 -14.57 0.09
C ASP A 94 5.40 -13.81 -1.04
N ALA A 95 4.42 -13.00 -0.70
CA ALA A 95 3.68 -12.22 -1.68
C ALA A 95 4.48 -11.02 -2.20
N THR A 96 5.40 -10.49 -1.42
CA THR A 96 6.07 -9.22 -1.70
C THR A 96 7.49 -9.38 -2.22
N TYR A 97 8.22 -10.35 -1.71
CA TYR A 97 9.68 -10.47 -1.96
C TYR A 97 10.02 -11.78 -2.62
N GLU A 98 11.07 -11.74 -3.42
CA GLU A 98 11.63 -12.92 -4.07
C GLU A 98 13.16 -12.89 -3.89
N LYS A 99 13.74 -14.02 -3.49
CA LYS A 99 15.18 -14.11 -3.30
C LYS A 99 15.88 -14.20 -4.65
N SER A 100 16.95 -13.44 -4.81
CA SER A 100 17.77 -13.45 -6.03
C SER A 100 19.24 -13.41 -5.62
N GLY A 101 19.87 -14.58 -5.58
CA GLY A 101 21.22 -14.71 -5.05
C GLY A 101 21.27 -14.31 -3.58
N ASP A 102 22.15 -13.37 -3.24
CA ASP A 102 22.23 -12.83 -1.88
C ASP A 102 21.29 -11.67 -1.65
N ASN A 103 20.62 -11.22 -2.69
CA ASN A 103 19.74 -10.07 -2.63
C ASN A 103 18.28 -10.51 -2.73
N TYR A 104 17.38 -9.54 -2.63
CA TYR A 104 15.95 -9.75 -2.80
C TYR A 104 15.40 -8.80 -3.83
N ILE A 105 14.31 -9.19 -4.45
CA ILE A 105 13.62 -8.36 -5.43
C ILE A 105 12.21 -8.12 -4.91
N ILE A 106 11.73 -6.89 -5.01
CA ILE A 106 10.32 -6.59 -4.79
C ILE A 106 9.57 -7.09 -6.02
N LYS A 107 8.57 -7.94 -5.78
CA LYS A 107 7.75 -8.48 -6.87
C LYS A 107 6.91 -7.38 -7.51
N PRO A 108 6.75 -7.40 -8.83
CA PRO A 108 5.94 -6.40 -9.53
C PRO A 108 4.45 -6.71 -9.43
N ASN A 109 3.94 -6.79 -8.21
CA ASN A 109 2.55 -7.15 -7.96
C ASN A 109 1.59 -6.08 -8.45
N LEU A 110 0.41 -6.52 -8.89
CA LEU A 110 -0.66 -5.63 -9.28
C LEU A 110 -1.45 -5.21 -8.04
N VAL A 111 -1.84 -3.95 -8.01
CA VAL A 111 -2.64 -3.40 -6.92
C VAL A 111 -3.78 -2.56 -7.50
N LEU A 112 -4.84 -2.38 -6.72
CA LEU A 112 -5.86 -1.39 -7.01
C LEU A 112 -5.53 -0.13 -6.22
N ALA A 113 -5.64 1.03 -6.84
CA ALA A 113 -5.27 2.27 -6.19
C ALA A 113 -6.24 3.40 -6.53
N LEU A 114 -6.50 4.23 -5.54
CA LEU A 114 -7.40 5.37 -5.69
C LEU A 114 -6.76 6.57 -5.02
N GLN A 115 -6.53 7.63 -5.78
CA GLN A 115 -6.03 8.87 -5.23
C GLN A 115 -7.21 9.66 -4.64
N LEU A 116 -7.07 10.07 -3.41
CA LEU A 116 -8.14 10.78 -2.72
C LEU A 116 -7.82 12.27 -2.61
N ASN A 117 -8.84 13.09 -2.78
CA ASN A 117 -8.70 14.54 -2.76
C ASN A 117 -9.13 15.16 -1.44
N GLU A 118 -9.21 14.34 -0.42
CA GLU A 118 -9.61 14.77 0.92
C GLU A 118 -8.88 13.93 1.96
N PRO A 119 -8.78 14.41 3.20
CA PRO A 119 -8.19 13.62 4.27
C PRO A 119 -9.00 12.35 4.51
N PHE A 120 -8.30 11.26 4.80
CA PHE A 120 -8.93 9.97 5.02
C PHE A 120 -8.10 9.12 5.97
N TYR A 121 -8.66 8.00 6.42
CA TYR A 121 -7.92 7.06 7.23
C TYR A 121 -8.40 5.64 6.99
N VAL A 122 -7.53 4.70 7.40
CA VAL A 122 -7.79 3.27 7.35
C VAL A 122 -7.42 2.70 8.71
N ARG A 123 -8.25 1.80 9.23
CA ARG A 123 -7.99 1.08 10.47
C ARG A 123 -7.68 -0.36 10.18
N TYR A 124 -6.68 -0.88 10.86
CA TYR A 124 -6.37 -2.30 10.80
C TYR A 124 -6.85 -2.98 12.07
N PRO A 125 -7.44 -4.21 11.96
CA PRO A 125 -7.98 -4.90 13.13
C PRO A 125 -6.96 -5.14 14.24
N TRP A 126 -5.69 -5.28 13.88
CA TRP A 126 -4.64 -5.60 14.84
C TRP A 126 -3.91 -4.38 15.37
N LYS A 127 -4.35 -3.19 15.02
CA LYS A 127 -3.70 -1.95 15.48
C LYS A 127 -4.72 -1.00 16.08
N ILE A 128 -4.30 -0.36 17.17
CA ILE A 128 -5.12 0.63 17.84
C ILE A 128 -5.21 1.92 17.04
N GLN A 129 -4.08 2.31 16.44
CA GLN A 129 -4.01 3.56 15.70
C GLN A 129 -4.45 3.39 14.26
N ALA A 130 -5.15 4.40 13.75
CA ALA A 130 -5.49 4.47 12.34
C ALA A 130 -4.31 5.03 11.54
N PHE A 131 -4.28 4.70 10.26
CA PHE A 131 -3.32 5.28 9.33
C PHE A 131 -4.02 6.36 8.53
N TYR A 132 -3.47 7.57 8.57
CA TYR A 132 -4.10 8.73 7.96
C TYR A 132 -3.43 9.10 6.65
N GLY A 133 -4.24 9.46 5.67
CA GLY A 133 -3.79 10.01 4.40
C GLY A 133 -4.23 11.46 4.29
N ASN A 134 -3.42 12.24 3.59
CA ASN A 134 -3.70 13.63 3.28
C ASN A 134 -4.31 13.74 1.88
N GLU A 135 -4.80 14.91 1.56
CA GLU A 135 -5.25 15.22 0.22
C GLU A 135 -4.14 14.91 -0.80
N GLY A 136 -4.44 14.11 -1.79
CA GLY A 136 -3.46 13.68 -2.80
C GLY A 136 -2.80 12.36 -2.54
N ASP A 137 -2.93 11.81 -1.34
CA ASP A 137 -2.40 10.49 -1.02
C ASP A 137 -3.29 9.39 -1.60
N TRP A 138 -2.79 8.17 -1.58
CA TRP A 138 -3.42 7.05 -2.25
C TRP A 138 -3.93 5.99 -1.26
N LEU A 139 -5.12 5.49 -1.57
CA LEU A 139 -5.66 4.31 -0.94
C LEU A 139 -5.33 3.13 -1.86
N VAL A 140 -4.62 2.15 -1.34
CA VAL A 140 -4.12 1.03 -2.15
C VAL A 140 -4.60 -0.28 -1.56
N LYS A 141 -5.12 -1.16 -2.42
CA LYS A 141 -5.48 -2.51 -2.00
C LYS A 141 -4.50 -3.50 -2.59
N GLU A 142 -3.77 -4.17 -1.72
CA GLU A 142 -2.80 -5.19 -2.09
C GLU A 142 -3.01 -6.42 -1.20
N ASN A 143 -3.20 -7.59 -1.82
CA ASN A 143 -3.37 -8.85 -1.08
C ASN A 143 -4.46 -8.77 -0.01
N ASP A 144 -5.61 -8.20 -0.37
CA ASP A 144 -6.77 -8.02 0.52
C ASP A 144 -6.50 -7.08 1.69
N GLN A 145 -5.43 -6.32 1.65
CA GLN A 145 -5.07 -5.36 2.67
C GLN A 145 -5.16 -3.95 2.12
N MET A 146 -5.80 -3.06 2.89
CA MET A 146 -5.88 -1.65 2.52
C MET A 146 -4.71 -0.90 3.12
N LEU A 147 -4.04 -0.12 2.29
CA LEU A 147 -2.86 0.63 2.68
C LEU A 147 -3.04 2.10 2.35
N VAL A 148 -2.41 2.96 3.15
CA VAL A 148 -2.31 4.38 2.85
C VAL A 148 -0.89 4.64 2.36
N ILE A 149 -0.77 5.11 1.14
CA ILE A 149 0.54 5.36 0.52
C ILE A 149 0.60 6.86 0.17
N SER A 150 1.66 7.52 0.61
CA SER A 150 1.80 8.94 0.31
C SER A 150 1.92 9.17 -1.19
N LYS A 151 1.57 10.36 -1.62
CA LYS A 151 1.66 10.73 -3.04
C LYS A 151 3.08 10.51 -3.57
N ILE A 152 4.08 10.90 -2.79
CA ILE A 152 5.48 10.76 -3.20
C ILE A 152 5.88 9.30 -3.31
N ASP A 153 5.54 8.50 -2.30
CA ASP A 153 5.88 7.08 -2.31
C ASP A 153 5.17 6.33 -3.43
N PHE A 154 3.92 6.69 -3.69
CA PHE A 154 3.18 6.07 -4.79
C PHE A 154 3.86 6.36 -6.13
N ASN A 155 4.20 7.61 -6.37
CA ASN A 155 4.85 7.99 -7.62
C ASN A 155 6.20 7.31 -7.80
N ASN A 156 6.92 7.06 -6.72
CA ASN A 156 8.25 6.45 -6.79
C ASN A 156 8.22 4.93 -6.89
N ASN A 157 7.16 4.29 -6.40
CA ASN A 157 7.14 2.85 -6.24
C ASN A 157 6.09 2.12 -7.05
N TYR A 158 5.24 2.84 -7.77
CA TYR A 158 4.15 2.23 -8.54
C TYR A 158 4.06 2.82 -9.93
N LYS A 159 3.61 1.99 -10.86
CA LYS A 159 3.35 2.40 -12.23
C LYS A 159 1.86 2.21 -12.51
N ILE A 160 1.19 3.26 -12.94
CA ILE A 160 -0.23 3.18 -13.30
C ILE A 160 -0.36 2.51 -14.65
N LEU A 161 -1.18 1.45 -14.73
CA LEU A 161 -1.41 0.72 -15.97
C LEU A 161 -2.66 1.22 -16.69
N GLY A 162 -3.66 1.69 -15.96
CA GLY A 162 -4.87 2.23 -16.54
C GLY A 162 -6.02 2.29 -15.56
N ASN A 163 -7.11 2.88 -16.01
CA ASN A 163 -8.35 2.94 -15.22
C ASN A 163 -8.97 1.54 -15.16
N LEU A 164 -9.34 1.11 -13.97
CA LEU A 164 -9.81 -0.26 -13.75
C LEU A 164 -11.08 -0.59 -14.54
N LEU A 165 -12.09 0.26 -14.47
CA LEU A 165 -13.36 -0.02 -15.16
C LEU A 165 -13.20 -0.02 -16.67
N LYS A 166 -12.36 0.85 -17.18
CA LYS A 166 -12.07 0.88 -18.62
C LYS A 166 -11.35 -0.37 -19.07
N LEU A 167 -10.38 -0.83 -18.28
CA LEU A 167 -9.66 -2.06 -18.60
C LEU A 167 -10.62 -3.27 -18.62
N ARG A 168 -11.58 -3.28 -17.70
CA ARG A 168 -12.60 -4.33 -17.68
C ARG A 168 -13.50 -4.29 -18.90
N GLU A 169 -13.92 -3.11 -19.32
CA GLU A 169 -14.73 -2.95 -20.52
C GLU A 169 -13.98 -3.46 -21.75
N ASP A 170 -12.71 -3.09 -21.86
CA ASP A 170 -11.88 -3.52 -22.97
C ASP A 170 -11.70 -5.04 -22.97
N ALA A 171 -11.54 -5.65 -21.80
CA ALA A 171 -11.42 -7.09 -21.67
C ALA A 171 -12.72 -7.80 -22.10
N GLU A 172 -13.88 -7.25 -21.73
CA GLU A 172 -15.15 -7.84 -22.14
C GLU A 172 -15.38 -7.73 -23.63
N LYS A 173 -15.00 -6.62 -24.24
CA LYS A 173 -15.07 -6.46 -25.69
C LYS A 173 -14.19 -7.47 -26.41
N TYR A 174 -12.98 -7.69 -25.89
CA TYR A 174 -12.05 -8.65 -26.46
C TYR A 174 -12.60 -10.07 -26.36
N LYS A 175 -13.19 -10.44 -25.24
CA LYS A 175 -13.82 -11.74 -25.06
C LYS A 175 -14.96 -11.94 -26.02
N ALA A 176 -15.78 -10.92 -26.23
CA ALA A 176 -16.89 -11.01 -27.18
C ALA A 176 -16.40 -11.23 -28.62
N GLN A 177 -15.32 -10.56 -29.01
CA GLN A 177 -14.71 -10.72 -30.33
C GLN A 177 -14.16 -12.14 -30.50
N LEU A 178 -13.51 -12.68 -29.47
CA LEU A 178 -13.01 -14.05 -29.54
C LEU A 178 -14.14 -15.07 -29.72
N ARG A 179 -15.23 -14.91 -28.98
CA ARG A 179 -16.38 -15.81 -29.10
C ARG A 179 -16.97 -15.78 -30.50
N THR A 180 -17.12 -14.59 -31.06
CA THR A 180 -17.61 -14.42 -32.41
C THR A 180 -16.71 -15.12 -33.45
N SER A 181 -15.40 -14.94 -33.25
CA SER A 181 -14.42 -15.58 -34.13
C SER A 181 -14.47 -17.10 -34.05
N GLU A 182 -14.64 -17.64 -32.83
CA GLU A 182 -14.69 -19.08 -32.64
C GLU A 182 -15.99 -19.71 -33.15
N ALA A 183 -17.07 -18.95 -33.18
CA ALA A 183 -18.37 -19.43 -33.63
C ALA A 183 -18.43 -19.59 -35.14
N LYS A 184 -17.46 -19.08 -35.86
CA LYS A 184 -17.37 -19.24 -37.30
C LYS A 184 -16.57 -20.48 -37.64
#